data_660dff1468ae5e514d231ea29dc9f6fd
#
_entry.id   660dff1468ae5e514d231ea29dc9f6fd
#
_cell.length_a   1.000
_cell.length_b   1.000
_cell.length_c   1.000
_cell.angle_alpha   90.00
_cell.angle_beta   90.00
_cell.angle_gamma   90.00
#
_symmetry.space_group_name_H-M   'P 1'
#
loop_
_entity.id
_entity.type
_entity.pdbx_description
1 polymer ?
#
loop_
_entity_poly.entity_id
_entity_poly.type
_entity_poly.pdbx_seq_one_letter_code
_entity_poly.pdbx_strand_id
1 'polypeptide(L)'
;MSNIISLILFLLASIRGTSAAALPWWKPARDVAPVQKQMVETVYITKTTCDTTTFTYFPTSTSTTSPALPFSAQDITPTAVPPPPPTMTEPPTLLTISLVNSHTAAISTTHNSNAGAPPPASGATEPGTLAAGATAAIAVPTNWAGIISVNDAQFPVSDGNSLIEANYQNRSIEQYAIADLDVSYVNGFTLPITCSCNGVGVTGCNKDLFSLGSCSVPTKAGSCHNPLRSNTNATAPDPFFGPCQNAAYTYPSDNRANSQNECQNGQIVCCVGTSCPPSYKQ
;
A
#
# COMPACT_ATOMS: atom_id res chain seq x y z
N MET A 1 -29.51 -61.60 43.66
CA MET A 1 -30.25 -60.37 43.47
C MET A 1 -29.39 -59.29 44.15
N SER A 2 -28.57 -58.62 43.40
CA SER A 2 -27.71 -57.57 43.97
C SER A 2 -27.62 -56.39 42.90
N ASN A 3 -28.20 -55.29 43.30
CA ASN A 3 -28.25 -54.06 42.51
C ASN A 3 -26.91 -53.37 42.62
N ILE A 4 -26.21 -53.22 41.48
CA ILE A 4 -25.03 -52.35 41.37
C ILE A 4 -25.49 -51.03 40.75
N ILE A 5 -25.53 -49.97 41.57
CA ILE A 5 -25.77 -48.61 41.18
C ILE A 5 -24.42 -48.06 40.71
N SER A 6 -24.30 -47.79 39.39
CA SER A 6 -23.13 -47.18 38.79
C SER A 6 -23.26 -45.66 38.93
N LEU A 7 -22.42 -45.09 39.80
CA LEU A 7 -22.31 -43.64 40.02
C LEU A 7 -21.38 -43.03 38.96
N ILE A 8 -21.94 -42.36 37.93
CA ILE A 8 -21.17 -41.63 36.94
C ILE A 8 -20.85 -40.26 37.52
N LEU A 9 -19.59 -40.07 37.88
CA LEU A 9 -19.06 -38.79 38.34
C LEU A 9 -18.73 -37.94 37.11
N PHE A 10 -19.55 -36.92 36.83
CA PHE A 10 -19.21 -35.89 35.83
C PHE A 10 -18.15 -34.95 36.40
N LEU A 11 -16.91 -35.13 35.94
CA LEU A 11 -15.84 -34.17 36.20
C LEU A 11 -16.01 -32.99 35.20
N LEU A 12 -16.62 -31.92 35.65
CA LEU A 12 -16.61 -30.63 34.93
C LEU A 12 -15.21 -30.03 35.02
N ALA A 13 -14.40 -30.32 34.01
CA ALA A 13 -13.18 -29.58 33.80
C ALA A 13 -13.52 -28.16 33.34
N SER A 14 -13.45 -27.20 34.25
CA SER A 14 -13.47 -25.78 33.93
C SER A 14 -12.24 -25.45 33.09
N ILE A 15 -12.39 -25.44 31.79
CA ILE A 15 -11.40 -24.84 30.87
C ILE A 15 -11.51 -23.33 31.09
N ARG A 16 -10.66 -22.79 31.95
CA ARG A 16 -10.39 -21.36 31.96
C ARG A 16 -9.71 -21.01 30.63
N GLY A 17 -10.51 -20.53 29.69
CA GLY A 17 -10.01 -19.88 28.50
C GLY A 17 -9.18 -18.69 28.95
N THR A 18 -7.87 -18.82 28.87
CA THR A 18 -6.99 -17.66 28.84
C THR A 18 -7.31 -16.93 27.54
N SER A 19 -8.11 -15.87 27.62
CA SER A 19 -8.22 -14.89 26.57
C SER A 19 -6.80 -14.40 26.29
N ALA A 20 -6.20 -14.90 25.22
CA ALA A 20 -5.07 -14.23 24.62
C ALA A 20 -5.60 -12.85 24.22
N ALA A 21 -5.21 -11.82 24.97
CA ALA A 21 -5.42 -10.45 24.58
C ALA A 21 -4.71 -10.30 23.25
N ALA A 22 -5.48 -10.26 22.16
CA ALA A 22 -5.00 -9.84 20.88
C ALA A 22 -4.46 -8.42 21.09
N LEU A 23 -3.15 -8.27 21.07
CA LEU A 23 -2.53 -6.96 21.08
C LEU A 23 -3.09 -6.24 19.86
N PRO A 24 -3.62 -5.02 19.99
CA PRO A 24 -4.08 -4.27 18.86
C PRO A 24 -2.87 -3.94 18.00
N TRP A 25 -2.72 -4.66 16.89
CA TRP A 25 -1.66 -4.51 15.90
C TRP A 25 -1.73 -3.17 15.17
N TRP A 26 -2.87 -2.51 15.27
CA TRP A 26 -3.13 -1.22 14.70
C TRP A 26 -3.00 -0.14 15.77
N LYS A 27 -2.00 0.73 15.66
CA LYS A 27 -2.08 2.04 16.29
C LYS A 27 -3.06 2.86 15.47
N PRO A 28 -4.13 3.43 16.05
CA PRO A 28 -4.90 4.44 15.36
C PRO A 28 -3.91 5.49 14.85
N ALA A 29 -4.15 5.98 13.64
CA ALA A 29 -3.37 7.06 13.07
C ALA A 29 -3.13 8.08 14.17
N ARG A 30 -1.87 8.30 14.55
CA ARG A 30 -1.55 9.26 15.61
C ARG A 30 -2.17 10.57 15.14
N ASP A 31 -2.90 11.22 16.02
CA ASP A 31 -3.27 12.61 15.83
C ASP A 31 -1.99 13.36 15.48
N VAL A 32 -1.77 13.51 14.19
CA VAL A 32 -0.74 14.41 13.68
C VAL A 32 -1.25 15.76 14.10
N ALA A 33 -0.53 16.42 15.00
CA ALA A 33 -0.81 17.77 15.42
C ALA A 33 -1.16 18.58 14.16
N PRO A 34 -2.18 19.44 14.20
CA PRO A 34 -2.60 20.17 13.02
C PRO A 34 -1.38 20.92 12.48
N VAL A 35 -0.87 20.45 11.35
CA VAL A 35 0.12 21.19 10.57
C VAL A 35 -0.55 22.51 10.26
N GLN A 36 0.02 23.58 10.77
CA GLN A 36 -0.43 24.93 10.47
C GLN A 36 -0.59 25.02 8.97
N LYS A 37 -1.82 25.37 8.56
CA LYS A 37 -2.24 25.52 7.18
C LYS A 37 -1.40 26.65 6.57
N GLN A 38 -0.23 26.29 6.05
CA GLN A 38 0.47 27.13 5.11
C GLN A 38 -0.43 27.14 3.88
N MET A 39 -1.06 28.27 3.61
CA MET A 39 -1.79 28.48 2.37
C MET A 39 -0.79 28.31 1.24
N VAL A 40 -0.76 27.11 0.67
CA VAL A 40 -0.11 26.90 -0.62
C VAL A 40 -1.06 27.48 -1.63
N GLU A 41 -0.71 28.63 -2.15
CA GLU A 41 -1.34 29.19 -3.34
C GLU A 41 -1.20 28.15 -4.44
N THR A 42 -2.31 27.54 -4.83
CA THR A 42 -2.31 26.48 -5.84
C THR A 42 -2.08 27.14 -7.18
N VAL A 43 -0.81 27.19 -7.59
CA VAL A 43 -0.45 27.57 -8.96
C VAL A 43 -0.84 26.40 -9.86
N TYR A 44 -1.95 26.55 -10.58
CA TYR A 44 -2.31 25.63 -11.65
C TYR A 44 -1.30 25.78 -12.78
N ILE A 45 -0.31 24.91 -12.83
CA ILE A 45 0.54 24.78 -14.01
C ILE A 45 -0.19 23.91 -15.02
N THR A 46 -0.91 24.53 -15.94
CA THR A 46 -1.36 23.85 -17.14
C THR A 46 -0.12 23.51 -17.96
N LYS A 47 0.26 22.23 -17.97
CA LYS A 47 1.33 21.73 -18.84
C LYS A 47 0.80 21.68 -20.26
N THR A 48 0.89 22.82 -20.95
CA THR A 48 0.78 22.84 -22.39
C THR A 48 2.14 22.38 -22.93
N THR A 49 2.15 21.36 -23.76
CA THR A 49 3.33 20.93 -24.50
C THR A 49 3.92 22.12 -25.25
N CYS A 50 5.05 22.63 -24.78
CA CYS A 50 5.76 23.69 -25.43
C CYS A 50 6.50 23.13 -26.62
N ASP A 51 6.00 23.44 -27.79
CA ASP A 51 6.85 23.65 -28.96
C ASP A 51 7.67 24.93 -28.75
N THR A 52 8.94 24.85 -29.05
CA THR A 52 9.95 25.87 -28.74
C THR A 52 9.64 27.17 -29.46
N THR A 53 9.07 28.16 -28.80
CA THR A 53 9.05 29.53 -29.27
C THR A 53 9.58 30.43 -28.15
N THR A 54 10.74 30.98 -28.44
CA THR A 54 11.45 31.93 -27.59
C THR A 54 10.66 33.24 -27.51
N PHE A 55 10.10 33.56 -26.34
CA PHE A 55 9.52 34.86 -26.09
C PHE A 55 10.60 35.83 -25.62
N THR A 56 10.94 36.75 -26.47
CA THR A 56 11.75 37.92 -26.12
C THR A 56 10.79 39.02 -25.65
N TYR A 57 10.91 39.42 -24.39
CA TYR A 57 10.16 40.53 -23.83
C TYR A 57 10.81 41.83 -24.23
N PHE A 58 10.09 42.69 -24.97
CA PHE A 58 10.49 44.07 -25.21
C PHE A 58 9.62 45.03 -24.40
N PRO A 59 10.22 45.93 -23.61
CA PRO A 59 9.44 46.97 -22.95
C PRO A 59 9.06 48.08 -23.94
N THR A 60 7.92 48.55 -23.69
CA THR A 60 7.07 49.59 -24.29
C THR A 60 7.75 50.88 -24.73
N SER A 61 7.18 51.40 -25.76
CA SER A 61 6.79 52.76 -26.12
C SER A 61 7.59 53.37 -27.26
N THR A 62 6.85 53.57 -28.34
CA THR A 62 6.60 54.91 -28.89
C THR A 62 5.67 54.81 -30.11
N SER A 63 4.61 55.63 -30.11
CA SER A 63 3.66 55.78 -31.18
C SER A 63 4.34 56.37 -32.44
N THR A 64 4.22 55.67 -33.57
CA THR A 64 4.36 56.30 -34.89
C THR A 64 3.31 55.73 -35.83
N THR A 65 2.48 56.63 -36.34
CA THR A 65 1.50 56.41 -37.39
C THR A 65 2.15 55.83 -38.60
N SER A 66 1.70 54.67 -39.06
CA SER A 66 2.10 54.08 -40.34
C SER A 66 0.90 53.76 -41.20
N PRO A 67 0.98 53.90 -42.53
CA PRO A 67 -0.19 53.90 -43.42
C PRO A 67 -0.74 52.49 -43.61
N ALA A 68 -2.09 52.44 -43.80
CA ALA A 68 -2.88 51.24 -44.02
C ALA A 68 -2.40 50.46 -45.25
N LEU A 69 -2.01 49.22 -45.03
CA LEU A 69 -1.83 48.22 -46.07
C LEU A 69 -3.15 47.48 -46.36
N PRO A 70 -3.41 47.05 -47.60
CA PRO A 70 -4.67 46.42 -47.96
C PRO A 70 -4.84 45.06 -47.26
N PHE A 71 -5.97 44.87 -46.64
CA PHE A 71 -6.41 43.64 -46.04
C PHE A 71 -6.58 42.55 -47.12
N SER A 72 -5.74 41.55 -47.12
CA SER A 72 -5.99 40.30 -47.82
C SER A 72 -6.91 39.44 -46.95
N ALA A 73 -8.06 39.05 -47.50
CA ALA A 73 -8.97 38.12 -46.80
C ALA A 73 -8.22 36.79 -46.60
N GLN A 74 -7.81 36.52 -45.36
CA GLN A 74 -7.34 35.20 -44.98
C GLN A 74 -8.57 34.30 -44.71
N ASP A 75 -8.58 33.18 -45.40
CA ASP A 75 -9.50 32.08 -45.19
C ASP A 75 -9.44 31.66 -43.70
N ILE A 76 -10.50 31.96 -42.94
CA ILE A 76 -10.61 31.54 -41.55
C ILE A 76 -10.95 30.05 -41.56
N THR A 77 -9.90 29.22 -41.45
CA THR A 77 -10.06 27.78 -41.15
C THR A 77 -10.84 27.67 -39.85
N PRO A 78 -11.90 26.86 -39.76
CA PRO A 78 -12.65 26.72 -38.51
C PRO A 78 -11.74 26.22 -37.40
N THR A 79 -11.58 27.03 -36.36
CA THR A 79 -10.83 26.69 -35.16
C THR A 79 -11.45 25.43 -34.55
N ALA A 80 -10.67 24.36 -34.45
CA ALA A 80 -11.13 23.15 -33.81
C ALA A 80 -11.66 23.47 -32.40
N VAL A 81 -12.87 23.04 -32.11
CA VAL A 81 -13.47 23.19 -30.78
C VAL A 81 -12.53 22.49 -29.78
N PRO A 82 -12.10 23.15 -28.71
CA PRO A 82 -11.26 22.50 -27.69
C PRO A 82 -11.95 21.24 -27.20
N PRO A 83 -11.21 20.15 -26.96
CA PRO A 83 -11.79 18.94 -26.40
C PRO A 83 -12.46 19.30 -25.06
N PRO A 84 -13.62 18.69 -24.73
CA PRO A 84 -14.28 18.93 -23.46
C PRO A 84 -13.29 18.67 -22.32
N PRO A 85 -13.38 19.44 -21.22
CA PRO A 85 -12.52 19.18 -20.06
C PRO A 85 -12.69 17.74 -19.60
N PRO A 86 -11.63 17.08 -19.11
CA PRO A 86 -11.71 15.70 -18.65
C PRO A 86 -12.81 15.63 -17.58
N THR A 87 -13.75 14.72 -17.80
CA THR A 87 -14.80 14.44 -16.82
C THR A 87 -14.10 13.98 -15.56
N MET A 88 -14.33 14.66 -14.43
CA MET A 88 -13.86 14.21 -13.12
C MET A 88 -14.46 12.83 -12.88
N THR A 89 -13.65 11.80 -12.93
CA THR A 89 -14.10 10.46 -12.61
C THR A 89 -14.47 10.44 -11.12
N GLU A 90 -15.66 9.95 -10.81
CA GLU A 90 -16.10 9.81 -9.42
C GLU A 90 -15.06 8.98 -8.64
N PRO A 91 -14.68 9.38 -7.41
CA PRO A 91 -13.70 8.64 -6.62
C PRO A 91 -14.12 7.18 -6.43
N PRO A 92 -13.17 6.23 -6.47
CA PRO A 92 -13.51 4.83 -6.32
C PRO A 92 -14.12 4.54 -4.95
N THR A 93 -15.15 3.71 -4.91
CA THR A 93 -15.81 3.26 -3.67
C THR A 93 -15.19 1.98 -3.10
N LEU A 94 -14.37 1.30 -3.90
CA LEU A 94 -13.64 0.10 -3.53
C LEU A 94 -12.15 0.30 -3.78
N LEU A 95 -11.33 -0.31 -2.93
CA LEU A 95 -9.91 -0.48 -3.13
C LEU A 95 -9.65 -1.94 -3.55
N THR A 96 -9.12 -2.14 -4.74
CA THR A 96 -8.69 -3.47 -5.22
C THR A 96 -7.20 -3.62 -5.00
N ILE A 97 -6.81 -4.64 -4.25
CA ILE A 97 -5.42 -5.04 -4.01
C ILE A 97 -5.20 -6.34 -4.79
N SER A 98 -4.39 -6.27 -5.83
CA SER A 98 -3.98 -7.41 -6.64
C SER A 98 -2.62 -7.91 -6.18
N LEU A 99 -2.49 -9.20 -5.91
CA LEU A 99 -1.26 -9.86 -5.53
C LEU A 99 -0.76 -10.70 -6.71
N VAL A 100 0.42 -10.37 -7.23
CA VAL A 100 1.07 -11.07 -8.36
C VAL A 100 2.24 -11.87 -7.80
N ASN A 101 2.21 -13.18 -7.99
CA ASN A 101 3.34 -14.04 -7.62
C ASN A 101 4.39 -14.04 -8.73
N SER A 102 5.41 -13.22 -8.60
CA SER A 102 6.61 -13.20 -9.47
C SER A 102 7.79 -13.97 -8.85
N HIS A 103 7.56 -14.69 -7.75
CA HIS A 103 8.51 -15.63 -7.20
C HIS A 103 8.59 -16.89 -8.08
N THR A 104 9.72 -17.61 -8.03
CA THR A 104 9.97 -18.80 -8.85
C THR A 104 9.16 -20.03 -8.43
N ALA A 105 8.61 -20.01 -7.20
CA ALA A 105 7.78 -21.07 -6.63
C ALA A 105 6.38 -20.55 -6.27
N ALA A 106 5.48 -21.47 -5.91
CA ALA A 106 4.20 -21.10 -5.32
C ALA A 106 4.40 -20.40 -3.97
N ILE A 107 3.50 -19.49 -3.62
CA ILE A 107 3.50 -18.79 -2.33
C ILE A 107 2.24 -19.14 -1.55
N SER A 108 2.32 -19.15 -0.23
CA SER A 108 1.16 -19.16 0.68
C SER A 108 0.73 -17.73 0.98
N THR A 109 -0.56 -17.49 0.96
CA THR A 109 -1.13 -16.18 1.30
C THR A 109 -2.34 -16.33 2.20
N THR A 110 -2.61 -15.33 3.02
CA THR A 110 -3.88 -15.15 3.72
C THR A 110 -4.16 -13.68 3.92
N HIS A 111 -5.45 -13.31 3.98
CA HIS A 111 -5.85 -11.97 4.38
C HIS A 111 -6.63 -12.02 5.69
N ASN A 112 -6.44 -11.00 6.52
CA ASN A 112 -7.15 -10.83 7.77
C ASN A 112 -7.65 -9.39 7.88
N SER A 113 -8.96 -9.22 8.08
CA SER A 113 -9.53 -7.91 8.39
C SER A 113 -9.33 -7.60 9.87
N ASN A 114 -9.07 -6.35 10.19
CA ASN A 114 -9.00 -5.88 11.57
C ASN A 114 -10.37 -6.00 12.25
N ALA A 115 -10.38 -6.14 13.57
CA ALA A 115 -11.62 -6.20 14.34
C ALA A 115 -12.49 -4.96 14.09
N GLY A 116 -13.73 -5.16 13.67
CA GLY A 116 -14.68 -4.10 13.35
C GLY A 116 -14.61 -3.57 11.91
N ALA A 117 -13.62 -3.99 11.12
CA ALA A 117 -13.60 -3.65 9.69
C ALA A 117 -14.72 -4.41 8.94
N PRO A 118 -15.31 -3.82 7.90
CA PRO A 118 -16.26 -4.53 7.06
C PRO A 118 -15.55 -5.70 6.34
N PRO A 119 -16.30 -6.75 5.92
CA PRO A 119 -15.72 -7.82 5.12
C PRO A 119 -15.30 -7.31 3.74
N PRO A 120 -14.39 -8.01 3.05
CA PRO A 120 -14.12 -7.75 1.64
C PRO A 120 -15.41 -7.82 0.80
N ALA A 121 -15.51 -6.94 -0.19
CA ALA A 121 -16.65 -6.89 -1.11
C ALA A 121 -16.60 -8.04 -2.12
N SER A 122 -15.40 -8.43 -2.55
CA SER A 122 -15.20 -9.55 -3.47
C SER A 122 -13.74 -10.02 -3.48
N GLY A 123 -13.54 -11.21 -4.04
CA GLY A 123 -12.21 -11.81 -4.18
C GLY A 123 -11.66 -12.37 -2.88
N ALA A 124 -10.52 -13.01 -3.00
CA ALA A 124 -9.75 -13.51 -1.88
C ALA A 124 -8.27 -13.63 -2.28
N THR A 125 -7.37 -13.44 -1.32
CA THR A 125 -5.96 -13.81 -1.45
C THR A 125 -5.71 -15.20 -0.84
N GLU A 126 -6.76 -15.84 -0.38
CA GLU A 126 -6.83 -17.24 0.02
C GLU A 126 -7.38 -18.10 -1.15
N PRO A 127 -7.10 -19.36 -1.17
CA PRO A 127 -6.94 -20.32 -0.07
C PRO A 127 -5.55 -20.92 0.01
N GLY A 128 -4.61 -20.19 0.42
CA GLY A 128 -3.39 -20.79 0.86
C GLY A 128 -2.26 -20.85 -0.16
N THR A 129 -2.48 -21.11 -1.44
CA THR A 129 -1.38 -21.16 -2.42
C THR A 129 -1.71 -20.41 -3.70
N LEU A 130 -0.76 -19.57 -4.12
CA LEU A 130 -0.78 -18.87 -5.40
C LEU A 130 0.42 -19.38 -6.23
N ALA A 131 0.16 -20.04 -7.35
CA ALA A 131 1.21 -20.58 -8.21
C ALA A 131 2.13 -19.47 -8.75
N ALA A 132 3.36 -19.83 -9.13
CA ALA A 132 4.27 -18.91 -9.80
C ALA A 132 3.60 -18.31 -11.06
N GLY A 133 3.72 -16.99 -11.24
CA GLY A 133 3.09 -16.24 -12.33
C GLY A 133 1.59 -15.99 -12.17
N ALA A 134 0.94 -16.55 -11.15
CA ALA A 134 -0.49 -16.35 -10.92
C ALA A 134 -0.78 -15.03 -10.18
N THR A 135 -2.02 -14.58 -10.30
CA THR A 135 -2.54 -13.37 -9.63
C THR A 135 -3.80 -13.70 -8.85
N ALA A 136 -3.91 -13.16 -7.64
CA ALA A 136 -5.13 -13.13 -6.85
C ALA A 136 -5.47 -11.68 -6.52
N ALA A 137 -6.73 -11.38 -6.24
CA ALA A 137 -7.14 -10.03 -5.88
C ALA A 137 -8.22 -10.05 -4.80
N ILE A 138 -8.23 -9.00 -3.99
CA ILE A 138 -9.26 -8.71 -3.00
C ILE A 138 -9.74 -7.27 -3.22
N ALA A 139 -11.05 -7.08 -3.27
CA ALA A 139 -11.64 -5.75 -3.31
C ALA A 139 -12.28 -5.45 -1.95
N VAL A 140 -11.88 -4.34 -1.36
CA VAL A 140 -12.31 -3.93 -0.01
C VAL A 140 -13.08 -2.62 -0.05
N PRO A 141 -14.18 -2.51 0.73
CA PRO A 141 -14.96 -1.29 0.79
C PRO A 141 -14.30 -0.27 1.71
N THR A 142 -14.80 0.96 1.67
CA THR A 142 -14.44 2.02 2.60
C THR A 142 -14.59 1.56 4.06
N ASN A 143 -13.69 2.01 4.91
CA ASN A 143 -13.51 1.63 6.32
C ASN A 143 -12.96 0.21 6.53
N TRP A 144 -12.55 -0.47 5.47
CA TRP A 144 -11.78 -1.68 5.64
C TRP A 144 -10.35 -1.35 6.09
N ALA A 145 -9.84 -2.17 7.00
CA ALA A 145 -8.44 -2.20 7.39
C ALA A 145 -8.03 -3.65 7.62
N GLY A 146 -6.83 -4.02 7.23
CA GLY A 146 -6.37 -5.39 7.36
C GLY A 146 -4.99 -5.62 6.79
N ILE A 147 -4.61 -6.89 6.73
CA ILE A 147 -3.31 -7.36 6.25
C ILE A 147 -3.46 -8.48 5.24
N ILE A 148 -2.50 -8.58 4.33
CA ILE A 148 -2.24 -9.78 3.52
C ILE A 148 -0.87 -10.29 3.91
N SER A 149 -0.80 -11.52 4.43
CA SER A 149 0.45 -12.18 4.81
C SER A 149 0.93 -13.08 3.67
N VAL A 150 2.25 -13.15 3.47
CA VAL A 150 2.87 -13.89 2.36
C VAL A 150 4.03 -14.75 2.88
N ASN A 151 4.10 -16.01 2.44
CA ASN A 151 5.21 -16.92 2.71
C ASN A 151 5.50 -17.80 1.47
N ASP A 152 6.61 -18.51 1.44
CA ASP A 152 6.81 -19.61 0.51
C ASP A 152 5.81 -20.74 0.79
N ALA A 153 5.23 -21.37 -0.25
CA ALA A 153 4.16 -22.37 -0.09
C ALA A 153 4.58 -23.65 0.63
N GLN A 154 5.88 -23.90 0.77
CA GLN A 154 6.37 -25.01 1.60
C GLN A 154 6.12 -24.78 3.10
N PHE A 155 5.79 -23.55 3.48
CA PHE A 155 5.50 -23.15 4.86
C PHE A 155 4.11 -22.55 4.97
N PRO A 156 3.37 -22.81 6.04
CA PRO A 156 2.12 -22.10 6.32
C PRO A 156 2.41 -20.62 6.63
N VAL A 157 1.41 -19.79 6.41
CA VAL A 157 1.45 -18.41 6.87
C VAL A 157 1.53 -18.38 8.41
N SER A 158 2.37 -17.54 8.94
CA SER A 158 2.66 -17.40 10.37
C SER A 158 2.82 -15.94 10.78
N ASP A 159 3.04 -15.71 12.06
CA ASP A 159 3.20 -14.39 12.67
C ASP A 159 4.47 -13.62 12.22
N GLY A 160 5.47 -14.27 11.67
CA GLY A 160 6.72 -13.64 11.22
C GLY A 160 6.81 -13.41 9.72
N ASN A 161 5.70 -13.37 9.01
CA ASN A 161 5.71 -13.24 7.57
C ASN A 161 5.87 -11.79 7.09
N SER A 162 6.28 -11.64 5.82
CA SER A 162 6.14 -10.39 5.09
C SER A 162 4.67 -10.02 4.95
N LEU A 163 4.33 -8.76 5.16
CA LEU A 163 2.96 -8.27 5.17
C LEU A 163 2.76 -7.17 4.12
N ILE A 164 1.55 -7.14 3.59
CA ILE A 164 0.95 -5.96 2.97
C ILE A 164 -0.09 -5.47 3.96
N GLU A 165 0.08 -4.30 4.52
CA GLU A 165 -0.86 -3.66 5.42
C GLU A 165 -1.65 -2.61 4.64
N ALA A 166 -2.98 -2.63 4.75
CA ALA A 166 -3.81 -1.72 3.98
C ALA A 166 -5.01 -1.22 4.78
N ASN A 167 -5.37 0.03 4.48
CA ASN A 167 -6.47 0.73 5.08
C ASN A 167 -7.13 1.64 4.04
N TYR A 168 -8.46 1.57 3.93
CA TYR A 168 -9.24 2.39 3.00
C TYR A 168 -10.28 3.18 3.76
N GLN A 169 -9.93 4.39 4.20
CA GLN A 169 -10.73 5.17 5.15
C GLN A 169 -11.32 6.43 4.56
N ASN A 170 -12.61 6.68 4.88
CA ASN A 170 -13.18 8.02 4.79
C ASN A 170 -12.62 8.88 5.93
N ARG A 171 -12.03 10.01 5.55
CA ARG A 171 -11.71 11.04 6.53
C ARG A 171 -12.78 12.11 6.47
N SER A 172 -13.11 12.67 7.64
CA SER A 172 -14.20 13.63 7.79
C SER A 172 -14.04 14.93 6.98
N ILE A 173 -12.83 15.20 6.51
CA ILE A 173 -12.48 16.40 5.74
C ILE A 173 -12.35 16.16 4.23
N GLU A 174 -12.28 14.90 3.80
CA GLU A 174 -12.16 14.53 2.39
C GLU A 174 -13.50 13.97 1.89
N GLN A 175 -13.80 14.27 0.63
CA GLN A 175 -15.04 13.82 -0.01
C GLN A 175 -14.93 12.38 -0.56
N TYR A 176 -13.77 11.73 -0.41
CA TYR A 176 -13.45 10.40 -0.92
C TYR A 176 -12.62 9.62 0.09
N ALA A 177 -12.63 8.32 -0.05
CA ALA A 177 -11.81 7.45 0.78
C ALA A 177 -10.32 7.53 0.39
N ILE A 178 -9.45 7.48 1.39
CA ILE A 178 -8.01 7.48 1.20
C ILE A 178 -7.48 6.05 1.36
N ALA A 179 -6.73 5.61 0.36
CA ALA A 179 -5.93 4.42 0.46
C ALA A 179 -4.64 4.72 1.21
N ASP A 180 -4.37 3.93 2.23
CA ASP A 180 -3.15 3.90 3.00
C ASP A 180 -2.63 2.46 2.94
N LEU A 181 -1.50 2.26 2.30
CA LEU A 181 -0.95 0.94 2.09
C LEU A 181 0.56 0.97 2.31
N ASP A 182 1.07 -0.06 2.94
CA ASP A 182 2.50 -0.27 3.08
C ASP A 182 2.87 -1.75 3.04
N VAL A 183 4.14 -2.01 2.72
CA VAL A 183 4.78 -3.31 2.92
C VAL A 183 5.49 -3.28 4.24
N SER A 184 5.26 -4.29 5.07
CA SER A 184 5.78 -4.34 6.43
C SER A 184 6.57 -5.62 6.69
N TYR A 185 7.78 -5.43 7.19
CA TYR A 185 8.66 -6.45 7.74
C TYR A 185 8.84 -6.27 9.26
N VAL A 186 7.95 -5.50 9.90
CA VAL A 186 7.98 -5.28 11.35
C VAL A 186 7.79 -6.58 12.12
N ASN A 187 6.95 -7.48 11.63
CA ASN A 187 6.79 -8.80 12.24
C ASN A 187 7.92 -9.75 11.87
N GLY A 188 8.40 -9.65 10.64
CA GLY A 188 9.44 -10.50 10.09
C GLY A 188 9.47 -10.43 8.57
N PHE A 189 10.38 -11.20 7.99
CA PHE A 189 10.58 -11.30 6.56
C PHE A 189 10.49 -12.76 6.09
N THR A 190 9.82 -12.98 4.97
CA THR A 190 9.77 -14.26 4.25
C THR A 190 10.15 -14.10 2.80
N LEU A 191 9.42 -13.25 2.07
CA LEU A 191 9.62 -12.97 0.66
C LEU A 191 9.62 -11.45 0.42
N PRO A 192 10.37 -10.97 -0.57
CA PRO A 192 10.33 -9.58 -0.97
C PRO A 192 9.00 -9.23 -1.62
N ILE A 193 8.50 -8.04 -1.30
CA ILE A 193 7.23 -7.51 -1.83
C ILE A 193 7.43 -6.07 -2.24
N THR A 194 6.87 -5.68 -3.40
CA THR A 194 6.71 -4.27 -3.78
C THR A 194 5.28 -4.02 -4.24
N CYS A 195 4.72 -2.88 -3.88
CA CYS A 195 3.39 -2.48 -4.33
C CYS A 195 3.47 -1.21 -5.18
N SER A 196 2.63 -1.14 -6.21
CA SER A 196 2.61 -0.07 -7.19
C SER A 196 1.20 0.45 -7.45
N CYS A 197 1.13 1.73 -7.83
CA CYS A 197 -0.06 2.42 -8.32
C CYS A 197 0.23 3.00 -9.68
N ASN A 198 -0.63 2.75 -10.66
CA ASN A 198 -0.42 3.21 -12.04
C ASN A 198 0.97 2.85 -12.61
N GLY A 199 1.51 1.70 -12.22
CA GLY A 199 2.84 1.24 -12.64
C GLY A 199 4.02 1.88 -11.89
N VAL A 200 3.78 2.78 -10.94
CA VAL A 200 4.82 3.39 -10.09
C VAL A 200 4.87 2.64 -8.76
N GLY A 201 6.03 2.09 -8.42
CA GLY A 201 6.25 1.42 -7.13
C GLY A 201 6.23 2.42 -5.98
N VAL A 202 5.28 2.31 -5.06
CA VAL A 202 5.04 3.30 -3.98
C VAL A 202 5.51 2.85 -2.61
N THR A 203 5.59 1.54 -2.38
CA THR A 203 6.08 0.95 -1.13
C THR A 203 6.66 -0.44 -1.40
N GLY A 204 7.48 -0.93 -0.48
CA GLY A 204 8.05 -2.28 -0.55
C GLY A 204 9.45 -2.34 -1.11
N CYS A 205 10.05 -3.51 -0.98
CA CYS A 205 11.45 -3.80 -1.29
C CYS A 205 11.54 -5.14 -2.01
N ASN A 206 12.20 -5.17 -3.17
CA ASN A 206 12.37 -6.38 -3.99
C ASN A 206 13.65 -7.17 -3.68
N LYS A 207 14.36 -6.81 -2.61
CA LYS A 207 15.61 -7.49 -2.21
C LYS A 207 15.33 -8.75 -1.42
N ASP A 208 15.98 -9.85 -1.77
CA ASP A 208 15.99 -11.04 -0.94
C ASP A 208 16.96 -10.85 0.23
N LEU A 209 16.41 -10.59 1.41
CA LEU A 209 17.21 -10.33 2.61
C LEU A 209 18.00 -11.54 3.07
N PHE A 210 17.52 -12.77 2.80
CA PHE A 210 18.28 -13.99 3.15
C PHE A 210 19.55 -14.15 2.32
N SER A 211 19.58 -13.61 1.10
CA SER A 211 20.79 -13.62 0.27
C SER A 211 21.78 -12.52 0.64
N LEU A 212 21.32 -11.46 1.31
CA LEU A 212 22.13 -10.29 1.66
C LEU A 212 22.72 -10.33 3.07
N GLY A 213 22.12 -11.09 3.98
CA GLY A 213 22.55 -11.14 5.36
C GLY A 213 22.05 -12.36 6.13
N SER A 214 22.57 -12.52 7.34
CA SER A 214 22.14 -13.60 8.23
C SER A 214 20.99 -13.12 9.12
N CYS A 215 19.92 -13.89 9.14
CA CYS A 215 18.79 -13.65 10.03
C CYS A 215 19.19 -13.82 11.50
N SER A 216 18.92 -12.84 12.34
CA SER A 216 19.21 -12.87 13.78
C SER A 216 18.24 -13.78 14.56
N VAL A 217 17.01 -13.94 14.09
CA VAL A 217 15.94 -14.74 14.76
C VAL A 217 15.22 -15.63 13.74
N PRO A 218 15.89 -16.68 13.20
CA PRO A 218 15.27 -17.56 12.21
C PRO A 218 14.19 -18.44 12.85
N THR A 219 13.12 -18.70 12.10
CA THR A 219 12.01 -19.55 12.52
C THR A 219 11.98 -20.87 11.71
N LYS A 220 11.29 -21.88 12.26
CA LYS A 220 11.02 -23.14 11.54
C LYS A 220 9.99 -22.96 10.40
N ALA A 221 9.30 -21.81 10.36
CA ALA A 221 8.32 -21.46 9.34
C ALA A 221 8.95 -20.70 8.16
N GLY A 222 10.27 -20.76 7.97
CA GLY A 222 10.96 -20.13 6.85
C GLY A 222 11.00 -18.60 6.91
N SER A 223 10.73 -18.00 8.07
CA SER A 223 10.77 -16.56 8.26
C SER A 223 11.92 -16.11 9.16
N CYS A 224 12.28 -14.83 9.03
CA CYS A 224 13.14 -14.13 9.97
C CYS A 224 12.29 -13.20 10.83
N HIS A 225 12.14 -13.51 12.12
CA HIS A 225 11.44 -12.60 13.03
C HIS A 225 12.24 -11.32 13.23
N ASN A 226 11.53 -10.20 13.25
CA ASN A 226 12.18 -8.91 13.52
C ASN A 226 12.32 -8.70 15.03
N PRO A 227 13.54 -8.59 15.57
CA PRO A 227 13.75 -8.37 16.99
C PRO A 227 13.21 -7.02 17.48
N LEU A 228 12.96 -6.08 16.57
CA LEU A 228 12.45 -4.74 16.90
C LEU A 228 10.92 -4.63 16.82
N ARG A 229 10.19 -5.72 16.53
CA ARG A 229 8.74 -5.70 16.30
C ARG A 229 7.92 -5.03 17.40
N SER A 230 8.35 -5.11 18.65
CA SER A 230 7.70 -4.47 19.81
C SER A 230 8.38 -3.18 20.28
N ASN A 231 9.52 -2.81 19.69
CA ASN A 231 10.25 -1.64 20.09
C ASN A 231 9.75 -0.39 19.34
N THR A 232 8.74 0.26 19.89
CA THR A 232 8.17 1.48 19.30
C THR A 232 9.09 2.70 19.34
N ASN A 233 10.22 2.61 20.03
CA ASN A 233 11.25 3.64 20.11
C ASN A 233 12.44 3.37 19.16
N ALA A 234 12.39 2.28 18.39
CA ALA A 234 13.42 2.02 17.39
C ALA A 234 13.48 3.17 16.37
N THR A 235 14.69 3.61 16.06
CA THR A 235 14.98 4.68 15.09
C THR A 235 15.78 4.18 13.89
N ALA A 236 16.19 2.92 13.93
CA ALA A 236 16.91 2.26 12.85
C ALA A 236 16.55 0.76 12.85
N PRO A 237 16.67 0.07 11.71
CA PRO A 237 16.37 -1.35 11.60
C PRO A 237 17.46 -2.22 12.26
N ASP A 238 17.09 -3.49 12.54
CA ASP A 238 18.08 -4.54 12.70
C ASP A 238 18.89 -4.69 11.39
N PRO A 239 20.19 -5.03 11.43
CA PRO A 239 21.05 -5.11 10.24
C PRO A 239 20.51 -6.00 9.11
N PHE A 240 19.82 -7.11 9.44
CA PHE A 240 19.20 -7.97 8.45
C PHE A 240 18.13 -7.24 7.61
N PHE A 241 17.33 -6.38 8.23
CA PHE A 241 16.26 -5.62 7.58
C PHE A 241 16.75 -4.31 6.95
N GLY A 242 17.97 -3.87 7.27
CA GLY A 242 18.57 -2.61 6.83
C GLY A 242 18.50 -2.34 5.31
N PRO A 243 18.73 -3.33 4.44
CA PRO A 243 18.66 -3.12 2.99
C PRO A 243 17.31 -2.64 2.46
N CYS A 244 16.22 -2.80 3.23
CA CYS A 244 14.85 -2.40 2.86
C CYS A 244 14.33 -1.18 3.65
N GLN A 245 15.16 -0.55 4.49
CA GLN A 245 14.77 0.63 5.27
C GLN A 245 14.23 1.73 4.38
N ASN A 246 13.19 2.42 4.84
CA ASN A 246 12.43 3.47 4.16
C ASN A 246 11.59 2.97 2.96
N ALA A 247 11.88 1.82 2.37
CA ALA A 247 11.11 1.25 1.27
C ALA A 247 9.97 0.35 1.77
N ALA A 248 10.25 -0.46 2.80
CA ALA A 248 9.27 -1.22 3.58
C ALA A 248 9.43 -0.85 5.06
N TYR A 249 8.39 -1.03 5.87
CA TYR A 249 8.52 -0.88 7.32
C TYR A 249 9.48 -1.95 7.87
N THR A 250 10.64 -1.54 8.31
CA THR A 250 11.68 -2.41 8.89
C THR A 250 11.78 -2.31 10.41
N TYR A 251 11.08 -1.35 10.99
CA TYR A 251 10.82 -1.18 12.43
C TYR A 251 9.53 -0.34 12.61
N PRO A 252 8.90 -0.34 13.79
CA PRO A 252 7.56 0.25 13.97
C PRO A 252 7.40 1.74 13.61
N SER A 253 8.49 2.48 13.50
CA SER A 253 8.48 3.92 13.21
C SER A 253 9.12 4.27 11.87
N ASP A 254 9.28 3.32 10.96
CA ASP A 254 9.84 3.52 9.61
C ASP A 254 8.80 4.14 8.66
N ASN A 255 8.27 5.30 9.03
CA ASN A 255 7.12 5.95 8.38
C ASN A 255 7.40 6.41 6.93
N ARG A 256 8.65 6.40 6.47
CA ARG A 256 8.98 6.73 5.07
C ARG A 256 8.52 5.66 4.10
N ALA A 257 8.33 4.43 4.58
CA ALA A 257 7.81 3.31 3.80
C ALA A 257 6.33 3.44 3.44
N ASN A 258 5.57 4.23 4.21
CA ASN A 258 4.12 4.39 4.04
C ASN A 258 3.77 5.09 2.73
N SER A 259 2.74 4.61 2.02
CA SER A 259 2.26 5.18 0.76
C SER A 259 0.87 5.85 0.90
N GLN A 260 0.56 6.35 2.08
CA GLN A 260 -0.70 7.03 2.33
C GLN A 260 -0.98 8.11 1.30
N ASN A 261 -2.18 8.08 0.70
CA ASN A 261 -2.64 9.02 -0.31
C ASN A 261 -1.92 8.98 -1.68
N GLU A 262 -1.09 7.97 -1.92
CA GLU A 262 -0.39 7.83 -3.20
C GLU A 262 -1.20 7.02 -4.23
N CYS A 263 -2.19 6.22 -3.79
CA CYS A 263 -2.98 5.28 -4.60
C CYS A 263 -4.48 5.62 -4.59
N GLN A 264 -4.87 6.74 -5.21
CA GLN A 264 -6.27 7.21 -5.13
C GLN A 264 -7.16 6.75 -6.29
N ASN A 265 -6.65 5.93 -7.22
CA ASN A 265 -7.42 5.35 -8.31
C ASN A 265 -8.18 4.06 -7.94
N GLY A 266 -8.10 3.61 -6.68
CA GLY A 266 -8.74 2.39 -6.19
C GLY A 266 -8.08 1.10 -6.65
N GLN A 267 -6.88 1.14 -7.24
CA GLN A 267 -6.14 0.00 -7.77
C GLN A 267 -4.71 -0.03 -7.23
N ILE A 268 -4.35 -1.14 -6.60
CA ILE A 268 -2.98 -1.40 -6.13
C ILE A 268 -2.55 -2.76 -6.65
N VAL A 269 -1.33 -2.84 -7.17
CA VAL A 269 -0.71 -4.09 -7.60
C VAL A 269 0.50 -4.35 -6.73
N CYS A 270 0.46 -5.42 -5.93
CA CYS A 270 1.55 -5.90 -5.12
C CYS A 270 2.19 -7.11 -5.78
N CYS A 271 3.48 -7.04 -6.02
CA CYS A 271 4.29 -8.06 -6.66
C CYS A 271 5.17 -8.72 -5.59
N VAL A 272 5.21 -10.06 -5.58
CA VAL A 272 6.01 -10.88 -4.66
C VAL A 272 7.17 -11.50 -5.42
N GLY A 273 8.40 -11.27 -4.98
CA GLY A 273 9.60 -11.85 -5.57
C GLY A 273 10.67 -10.81 -5.90
N THR A 274 11.89 -11.28 -6.14
CA THR A 274 13.04 -10.42 -6.49
C THR A 274 12.99 -9.86 -7.91
N SER A 275 12.18 -10.46 -8.79
CA SER A 275 11.94 -9.97 -10.16
C SER A 275 10.93 -8.81 -10.22
N CYS A 276 10.32 -8.46 -9.11
CA CYS A 276 9.41 -7.32 -9.02
C CYS A 276 10.12 -6.00 -9.28
N PRO A 277 9.48 -5.02 -9.94
CA PRO A 277 10.01 -3.67 -10.02
C PRO A 277 10.25 -3.08 -8.62
N PRO A 278 11.33 -2.33 -8.41
CA PRO A 278 11.56 -1.67 -7.13
C PRO A 278 10.54 -0.56 -6.87
N SER A 279 10.31 -0.22 -5.61
CA SER A 279 9.62 1.03 -5.27
C SER A 279 10.57 2.22 -5.46
N TYR A 280 10.03 3.42 -5.69
CA TYR A 280 10.85 4.63 -5.81
C TYR A 280 11.54 5.03 -4.49
N LYS A 281 11.16 4.38 -3.38
CA LYS A 281 11.72 4.61 -2.04
C LYS A 281 12.94 3.73 -1.74
N GLN A 282 13.24 2.76 -2.62
CA GLN A 282 14.30 1.76 -2.43
C GLN A 282 15.70 2.26 -2.78
#